data_efeae52e8256d32f748218da3ac5235c
#
_entry.id   efeae52e8256d32f748218da3ac5235c
#
_cell.length_a   1.000
_cell.length_b   1.000
_cell.length_c   1.000
_cell.angle_alpha   90.00
_cell.angle_beta   90.00
_cell.angle_gamma   90.00
#
_symmetry.space_group_name_H-M   'P 1'
#
loop_
_entity.id
_entity.type
_entity.pdbx_description
1 polymer ?
#
loop_
_entity_poly.entity_id
_entity_poly.type
_entity_poly.pdbx_seq_one_letter_code
_entity_poly.pdbx_strand_id
1 'polypeptide(L)'
;FTEGEMDMELFDKLLSQLKAFPDLERVHLGGFGEPLAHSQALQIIRKLADAGYMVSLNTNGTLVTPDAARTLIESGVHIVYFSIDSVDESTFRKIRVGGELDDVVANIMTLQKLKQEMNVYNPKVVLEFVLMRSNRDQLPLMPKLAKEVGAPTVLVTNLLAHSEEMFQEVLYDIPGNQREMGAGVMAAPGWDRAIAQHSLPDPVVWPAVEQDYVMWGSVRMPRMYWGSSRRCNFINDDAAVIRWDGSVSPCYGLMYSYPYVLDNRNKEVSAYLLGNIGSESLYDIWNKPEYVKFRYRVRNYNFPSCMDCSTNSNCDYTEENEDCWGNAPSCADCLWSQGIVRCP
;
A
#
# COMPACT_ATOMS: atom_id res chain seq x y z
N PHE A 1 -8.91 -2.23 -15.25
CA PHE A 1 -9.82 -1.67 -14.22
C PHE A 1 -10.83 -0.76 -14.91
N THR A 2 -12.05 -0.68 -14.36
CA THR A 2 -12.95 0.42 -14.70
C THR A 2 -12.56 1.65 -13.91
N GLU A 3 -12.26 2.74 -14.60
CA GLU A 3 -11.95 4.02 -14.00
C GLU A 3 -13.24 4.80 -13.71
N GLY A 4 -13.24 5.64 -12.66
CA GLY A 4 -14.36 6.48 -12.31
C GLY A 4 -14.09 7.30 -11.05
N GLU A 5 -14.99 8.23 -10.79
CA GLU A 5 -15.01 9.04 -9.58
C GLU A 5 -16.26 8.73 -8.77
N MET A 6 -16.15 8.69 -7.45
CA MET A 6 -17.31 8.55 -6.58
C MET A 6 -18.11 9.86 -6.63
N ASP A 7 -19.37 9.79 -7.07
CA ASP A 7 -20.20 10.97 -7.03
C ASP A 7 -20.52 11.43 -5.59
N MET A 8 -20.82 12.72 -5.43
CA MET A 8 -20.98 13.30 -4.10
C MET A 8 -22.25 12.82 -3.37
N GLU A 9 -23.26 12.37 -4.07
CA GLU A 9 -24.46 11.80 -3.44
C GLU A 9 -24.11 10.45 -2.79
N LEU A 10 -23.37 9.60 -3.51
CA LEU A 10 -22.86 8.34 -3.00
C LEU A 10 -21.88 8.56 -1.84
N PHE A 11 -20.98 9.56 -1.96
CA PHE A 11 -20.06 9.93 -0.89
C PHE A 11 -20.81 10.42 0.36
N ASP A 12 -21.79 11.29 0.22
CA ASP A 12 -22.57 11.79 1.36
C ASP A 12 -23.39 10.66 2.03
N LYS A 13 -23.87 9.71 1.24
CA LYS A 13 -24.48 8.49 1.74
C LYS A 13 -23.46 7.65 2.53
N LEU A 14 -22.24 7.45 2.00
CA LEU A 14 -21.15 6.77 2.71
C LEU A 14 -20.86 7.47 4.04
N LEU A 15 -20.61 8.78 4.00
CA LEU A 15 -20.26 9.57 5.19
C LEU A 15 -21.33 9.45 6.29
N SER A 16 -22.61 9.39 5.90
CA SER A 16 -23.71 9.17 6.86
C SER A 16 -23.66 7.77 7.49
N GLN A 17 -23.29 6.76 6.72
CA GLN A 17 -23.21 5.36 7.16
C GLN A 17 -21.99 5.09 8.06
N LEU A 18 -20.88 5.86 7.91
CA LEU A 18 -19.72 5.73 8.77
C LEU A 18 -20.03 5.97 10.26
N LYS A 19 -21.09 6.73 10.56
CA LYS A 19 -21.56 6.98 11.94
C LYS A 19 -22.02 5.71 12.68
N ALA A 20 -22.33 4.65 11.94
CA ALA A 20 -22.68 3.36 12.55
C ALA A 20 -21.46 2.61 13.13
N PHE A 21 -20.25 3.15 12.92
CA PHE A 21 -18.99 2.58 13.40
C PHE A 21 -18.32 3.56 14.38
N PRO A 22 -18.70 3.55 15.67
CA PRO A 22 -18.22 4.55 16.63
C PRO A 22 -16.71 4.48 16.89
N ASP A 23 -16.09 3.33 16.64
CA ASP A 23 -14.66 3.11 16.81
C ASP A 23 -13.84 3.42 15.53
N LEU A 24 -14.51 3.86 14.45
CA LEU A 24 -13.83 4.26 13.23
C LEU A 24 -13.13 5.61 13.44
N GLU A 25 -11.81 5.57 13.47
CA GLU A 25 -10.98 6.76 13.70
C GLU A 25 -10.41 7.32 12.41
N ARG A 26 -10.07 6.47 11.43
CA ARG A 26 -9.26 6.82 10.27
C ARG A 26 -9.95 6.54 8.96
N VAL A 27 -9.80 7.47 8.01
CA VAL A 27 -10.17 7.28 6.62
C VAL A 27 -8.94 7.57 5.75
N HIS A 28 -8.57 6.59 4.95
CA HIS A 28 -7.47 6.71 4.01
C HIS A 28 -7.99 6.83 2.58
N LEU A 29 -7.52 7.84 1.87
CA LEU A 29 -7.82 8.06 0.45
C LEU A 29 -6.63 7.56 -0.38
N GLY A 30 -6.80 6.44 -1.06
CA GLY A 30 -5.72 5.80 -1.79
C GLY A 30 -6.18 4.55 -2.53
N GLY A 31 -5.24 3.73 -2.95
CA GLY A 31 -5.46 2.52 -3.73
C GLY A 31 -5.02 2.68 -5.17
N PHE A 32 -5.83 2.21 -6.12
CA PHE A 32 -5.54 2.33 -7.54
C PHE A 32 -6.07 3.67 -8.07
N GLY A 33 -5.17 4.61 -8.37
CA GLY A 33 -5.51 5.93 -8.89
C GLY A 33 -4.87 7.08 -8.11
N GLU A 34 -5.21 8.31 -8.49
CA GLU A 34 -4.74 9.54 -7.83
C GLU A 34 -5.92 10.22 -7.14
N PRO A 35 -5.98 10.23 -5.80
CA PRO A 35 -7.12 10.83 -5.08
C PRO A 35 -7.35 12.30 -5.40
N LEU A 36 -6.28 13.07 -5.61
CA LEU A 36 -6.40 14.50 -5.92
C LEU A 36 -6.83 14.78 -7.37
N ALA A 37 -6.88 13.76 -8.24
CA ALA A 37 -7.48 13.88 -9.57
C ALA A 37 -9.01 13.89 -9.54
N HIS A 38 -9.63 13.45 -8.44
CA HIS A 38 -11.08 13.52 -8.27
C HIS A 38 -11.53 14.98 -8.30
N SER A 39 -12.52 15.31 -9.11
CA SER A 39 -13.00 16.68 -9.33
C SER A 39 -13.40 17.41 -8.05
N GLN A 40 -13.82 16.70 -7.00
CA GLN A 40 -14.26 17.24 -5.71
C GLN A 40 -13.38 16.71 -4.54
N ALA A 41 -12.15 16.29 -4.80
CA ALA A 41 -11.24 15.72 -3.81
C ALA A 41 -11.12 16.55 -2.52
N LEU A 42 -10.88 17.85 -2.67
CA LEU A 42 -10.71 18.76 -1.53
C LEU A 42 -11.98 18.93 -0.69
N GLN A 43 -13.16 18.84 -1.33
CA GLN A 43 -14.44 18.86 -0.64
C GLN A 43 -14.68 17.57 0.16
N ILE A 44 -14.35 16.42 -0.41
CA ILE A 44 -14.39 15.10 0.25
C ILE A 44 -13.51 15.13 1.50
N ILE A 45 -12.26 15.56 1.35
CA ILE A 45 -11.29 15.66 2.44
C ILE A 45 -11.83 16.53 3.57
N ARG A 46 -12.35 17.71 3.24
CA ARG A 46 -12.92 18.63 4.24
C ARG A 46 -14.10 18.02 4.97
N LYS A 47 -15.03 17.40 4.25
CA LYS A 47 -16.21 16.75 4.86
C LYS A 47 -15.83 15.60 5.81
N LEU A 48 -14.81 14.81 5.47
CA LEU A 48 -14.31 13.75 6.34
C LEU A 48 -13.67 14.31 7.62
N ALA A 49 -12.84 15.34 7.47
CA ALA A 49 -12.18 15.98 8.61
C ALA A 49 -13.19 16.71 9.53
N ASP A 50 -14.17 17.43 8.96
CA ASP A 50 -15.27 18.08 9.71
C ASP A 50 -16.15 17.07 10.45
N ALA A 51 -16.24 15.84 9.93
CA ALA A 51 -16.92 14.74 10.61
C ALA A 51 -16.09 14.10 11.74
N GLY A 52 -14.84 14.54 11.94
CA GLY A 52 -13.96 14.13 13.03
C GLY A 52 -13.01 12.97 12.71
N TYR A 53 -12.95 12.52 11.46
CA TYR A 53 -12.06 11.43 11.07
C TYR A 53 -10.62 11.92 10.85
N MET A 54 -9.66 11.11 11.25
CA MET A 54 -8.26 11.29 10.87
C MET A 54 -8.07 10.93 9.39
N VAL A 55 -7.89 11.94 8.54
CA VAL A 55 -7.74 11.75 7.10
C VAL A 55 -6.28 11.58 6.72
N SER A 56 -5.98 10.58 5.91
CA SER A 56 -4.69 10.41 5.24
C SER A 56 -4.90 10.11 3.76
N LEU A 57 -3.89 10.42 2.94
CA LEU A 57 -3.97 10.12 1.51
C LEU A 57 -2.60 9.80 0.91
N ASN A 58 -2.61 8.97 -0.16
CA ASN A 58 -1.49 8.81 -1.06
C ASN A 58 -1.67 9.73 -2.27
N THR A 59 -0.60 10.29 -2.76
CA THR A 59 -0.61 11.12 -3.98
C THR A 59 0.70 10.96 -4.75
N ASN A 60 0.63 11.09 -6.07
CA ASN A 60 1.80 11.25 -6.91
C ASN A 60 2.43 12.65 -6.75
N GLY A 61 1.77 13.56 -6.04
CA GLY A 61 2.25 14.89 -5.70
C GLY A 61 2.10 15.95 -6.80
N THR A 62 1.70 15.58 -8.02
CA THR A 62 1.64 16.53 -9.16
C THR A 62 0.50 17.55 -9.00
N LEU A 63 -0.57 17.17 -8.29
CA LEU A 63 -1.76 18.01 -8.06
C LEU A 63 -1.77 18.73 -6.70
N VAL A 64 -0.69 18.65 -5.93
CA VAL A 64 -0.57 19.39 -4.66
C VAL A 64 -0.17 20.84 -4.94
N THR A 65 -1.05 21.56 -5.63
CA THR A 65 -0.92 23.01 -5.88
C THR A 65 -0.90 23.79 -4.56
N PRO A 66 -0.50 25.08 -4.54
CA PRO A 66 -0.56 25.89 -3.32
C PRO A 66 -1.95 25.94 -2.68
N ASP A 67 -3.02 25.98 -3.49
CA ASP A 67 -4.41 25.98 -3.00
C ASP A 67 -4.80 24.60 -2.42
N ALA A 68 -4.40 23.51 -3.08
CA ALA A 68 -4.59 22.17 -2.56
C ALA A 68 -3.81 21.97 -1.25
N ALA A 69 -2.54 22.38 -1.19
CA ALA A 69 -1.73 22.31 0.01
C ALA A 69 -2.36 23.08 1.18
N ARG A 70 -2.87 24.29 0.93
CA ARG A 70 -3.59 25.09 1.94
C ARG A 70 -4.83 24.36 2.43
N THR A 71 -5.64 23.81 1.53
CA THR A 71 -6.84 23.06 1.90
C THR A 71 -6.52 21.81 2.71
N LEU A 72 -5.47 21.06 2.36
CA LEU A 72 -5.02 19.91 3.14
C LEU A 72 -4.64 20.30 4.58
N ILE A 73 -3.97 21.43 4.75
CA ILE A 73 -3.60 21.97 6.06
C ILE A 73 -4.83 22.41 6.84
N GLU A 74 -5.67 23.27 6.25
CA GLU A 74 -6.88 23.83 6.89
C GLU A 74 -7.90 22.76 7.28
N SER A 75 -8.00 21.68 6.49
CA SER A 75 -8.84 20.53 6.81
C SER A 75 -8.25 19.62 7.90
N GLY A 76 -7.02 19.89 8.37
CA GLY A 76 -6.40 19.08 9.41
C GLY A 76 -6.03 17.67 8.98
N VAL A 77 -5.71 17.46 7.69
CA VAL A 77 -5.22 16.16 7.19
C VAL A 77 -4.04 15.70 8.04
N HIS A 78 -4.04 14.42 8.44
CA HIS A 78 -3.02 13.87 9.36
C HIS A 78 -1.73 13.55 8.66
N ILE A 79 -1.82 12.82 7.52
CA ILE A 79 -0.65 12.32 6.79
C ILE A 79 -0.91 12.44 5.28
N VAL A 80 0.10 12.91 4.56
CA VAL A 80 0.16 12.82 3.10
C VAL A 80 1.38 11.98 2.73
N TYR A 81 1.12 10.88 2.03
CA TYR A 81 2.14 10.00 1.48
C TYR A 81 2.41 10.43 0.04
N PHE A 82 3.64 10.83 -0.24
CA PHE A 82 4.09 11.20 -1.58
C PHE A 82 4.85 10.06 -2.23
N SER A 83 4.35 9.60 -3.36
CA SER A 83 4.99 8.51 -4.11
C SER A 83 6.19 9.03 -4.88
N ILE A 84 7.39 8.76 -4.38
CA ILE A 84 8.68 9.16 -4.99
C ILE A 84 9.60 7.96 -5.08
N ASP A 85 9.78 7.42 -6.30
CA ASP A 85 10.53 6.20 -6.56
C ASP A 85 11.97 6.45 -7.07
N SER A 86 12.45 7.68 -7.02
CA SER A 86 13.82 8.06 -7.39
C SER A 86 14.19 9.44 -6.84
N VAL A 87 15.48 9.70 -6.69
CA VAL A 87 16.05 11.04 -6.45
C VAL A 87 16.64 11.64 -7.72
N ASP A 88 16.57 10.91 -8.83
CA ASP A 88 17.07 11.30 -10.14
C ASP A 88 15.92 11.44 -11.12
N GLU A 89 15.86 12.60 -11.81
CA GLU A 89 14.78 12.95 -12.73
C GLU A 89 14.62 11.95 -13.87
N SER A 90 15.72 11.45 -14.42
CA SER A 90 15.66 10.54 -15.57
C SER A 90 15.06 9.17 -15.19
N THR A 91 15.36 8.68 -14.01
CA THR A 91 14.79 7.45 -13.46
C THR A 91 13.34 7.68 -13.04
N PHE A 92 13.04 8.81 -12.40
CA PHE A 92 11.68 9.18 -11.99
C PHE A 92 10.71 9.19 -13.18
N ARG A 93 11.04 9.87 -14.27
CA ARG A 93 10.19 9.94 -15.47
C ARG A 93 9.92 8.58 -16.13
N LYS A 94 10.85 7.64 -16.03
CA LYS A 94 10.65 6.28 -16.56
C LYS A 94 9.64 5.49 -15.73
N ILE A 95 9.64 5.70 -14.41
CA ILE A 95 8.75 4.99 -13.48
C ILE A 95 7.41 5.70 -13.37
N ARG A 96 7.43 7.02 -13.22
CA ARG A 96 6.25 7.89 -13.05
C ARG A 96 5.97 8.67 -14.33
N VAL A 97 5.43 7.95 -15.33
CA VAL A 97 5.15 8.54 -16.66
C VAL A 97 4.23 9.75 -16.55
N GLY A 98 4.68 10.87 -17.09
CA GLY A 98 3.95 12.15 -17.06
C GLY A 98 4.20 12.99 -15.81
N GLY A 99 5.01 12.53 -14.87
CA GLY A 99 5.44 13.29 -13.68
C GLY A 99 6.85 13.86 -13.85
N GLU A 100 7.11 14.99 -13.21
CA GLU A 100 8.41 15.63 -13.08
C GLU A 100 8.81 15.65 -11.60
N LEU A 101 9.99 15.11 -11.25
CA LEU A 101 10.45 15.04 -9.86
C LEU A 101 10.57 16.43 -9.23
N ASP A 102 11.14 17.37 -9.97
CA ASP A 102 11.35 18.75 -9.49
C ASP A 102 10.02 19.41 -9.11
N ASP A 103 8.94 19.17 -9.90
CA ASP A 103 7.61 19.71 -9.61
C ASP A 103 7.04 19.08 -8.32
N VAL A 104 7.17 17.77 -8.14
CA VAL A 104 6.70 17.08 -6.94
C VAL A 104 7.47 17.57 -5.70
N VAL A 105 8.78 17.70 -5.79
CA VAL A 105 9.62 18.24 -4.71
C VAL A 105 9.22 19.68 -4.38
N ALA A 106 9.02 20.53 -5.38
CA ALA A 106 8.56 21.91 -5.18
C ALA A 106 7.18 21.98 -4.49
N ASN A 107 6.26 21.08 -4.86
CA ASN A 107 4.94 20.99 -4.24
C ASN A 107 5.04 20.56 -2.76
N ILE A 108 5.90 19.59 -2.43
CA ILE A 108 6.15 19.21 -1.03
C ILE A 108 6.75 20.37 -0.23
N MET A 109 7.73 21.05 -0.80
CA MET A 109 8.36 22.21 -0.14
C MET A 109 7.35 23.34 0.07
N THR A 110 6.44 23.56 -0.88
CA THR A 110 5.34 24.53 -0.73
C THR A 110 4.41 24.17 0.41
N LEU A 111 4.00 22.89 0.51
CA LEU A 111 3.20 22.39 1.63
C LEU A 111 3.92 22.62 2.97
N GLN A 112 5.19 22.28 3.07
CA GLN A 112 5.99 22.47 4.30
C GLN A 112 6.15 23.94 4.68
N LYS A 113 6.37 24.82 3.69
CA LYS A 113 6.45 26.27 3.90
C LYS A 113 5.13 26.82 4.45
N LEU A 114 3.99 26.45 3.83
CA LEU A 114 2.67 26.86 4.30
C LEU A 114 2.40 26.38 5.73
N LYS A 115 2.77 25.15 6.08
CA LYS A 115 2.67 24.65 7.46
C LYS A 115 3.45 25.50 8.45
N GLN A 116 4.67 25.92 8.08
CA GLN A 116 5.50 26.81 8.94
C GLN A 116 4.85 28.18 9.09
N GLU A 117 4.39 28.78 7.99
CA GLU A 117 3.70 30.09 7.99
C GLU A 117 2.43 30.07 8.85
N MET A 118 1.68 28.96 8.79
CA MET A 118 0.45 28.78 9.57
C MET A 118 0.70 28.26 10.99
N ASN A 119 1.96 27.98 11.34
CA ASN A 119 2.38 27.41 12.62
C ASN A 119 1.62 26.13 13.02
N VAL A 120 1.50 25.19 12.06
CA VAL A 120 0.82 23.90 12.25
C VAL A 120 1.75 22.73 12.00
N TYR A 121 1.49 21.62 12.67
CA TYR A 121 2.30 20.40 12.53
C TYR A 121 1.82 19.49 11.40
N ASN A 122 0.51 19.33 11.27
CA ASN A 122 -0.10 18.48 10.27
C ASN A 122 -0.30 19.21 8.92
N PRO A 123 -0.36 18.48 7.80
CA PRO A 123 -0.14 17.04 7.68
C PRO A 123 1.32 16.63 7.87
N LYS A 124 1.55 15.42 8.43
CA LYS A 124 2.87 14.78 8.32
C LYS A 124 3.13 14.42 6.86
N VAL A 125 4.34 14.63 6.40
CA VAL A 125 4.78 14.22 5.06
C VAL A 125 5.58 12.94 5.17
N VAL A 126 5.21 11.94 4.40
CA VAL A 126 5.92 10.67 4.28
C VAL A 126 6.27 10.46 2.80
N LEU A 127 7.49 10.08 2.49
CA LEU A 127 7.87 9.66 1.15
C LEU A 127 7.61 8.15 1.03
N GLU A 128 6.88 7.74 0.02
CA GLU A 128 6.63 6.33 -0.30
C GLU A 128 7.49 5.93 -1.50
N PHE A 129 8.22 4.82 -1.35
CA PHE A 129 9.17 4.34 -2.34
C PHE A 129 8.86 2.88 -2.68
N VAL A 130 8.46 2.64 -3.93
CA VAL A 130 8.30 1.28 -4.46
C VAL A 130 9.66 0.79 -4.96
N LEU A 131 10.22 -0.19 -4.27
CA LEU A 131 11.55 -0.72 -4.58
C LEU A 131 11.49 -1.66 -5.79
N MET A 132 12.31 -1.33 -6.79
CA MET A 132 12.45 -2.04 -8.05
C MET A 132 13.93 -2.21 -8.42
N ARG A 133 14.22 -3.12 -9.34
CA ARG A 133 15.61 -3.34 -9.83
C ARG A 133 16.20 -2.07 -10.47
N SER A 134 15.40 -1.35 -11.22
CA SER A 134 15.80 -0.11 -11.91
C SER A 134 16.06 1.09 -10.99
N ASN A 135 15.52 1.08 -9.77
CA ASN A 135 15.68 2.20 -8.83
C ASN A 135 16.39 1.83 -7.51
N ARG A 136 16.85 0.61 -7.34
CA ARG A 136 17.49 0.13 -6.10
C ARG A 136 18.64 1.01 -5.62
N ASP A 137 19.42 1.52 -6.56
CA ASP A 137 20.60 2.35 -6.27
C ASP A 137 20.22 3.77 -5.80
N GLN A 138 18.94 4.15 -5.94
CA GLN A 138 18.39 5.42 -5.47
C GLN A 138 18.00 5.37 -3.97
N LEU A 139 17.67 4.18 -3.45
CA LEU A 139 17.20 4.03 -2.07
C LEU A 139 18.17 4.60 -1.01
N PRO A 140 19.51 4.40 -1.10
CA PRO A 140 20.46 4.98 -0.14
C PRO A 140 20.48 6.51 -0.15
N LEU A 141 20.00 7.15 -1.21
CA LEU A 141 19.96 8.61 -1.37
C LEU A 141 18.64 9.21 -0.83
N MET A 142 17.62 8.40 -0.68
CA MET A 142 16.29 8.82 -0.20
C MET A 142 16.32 9.55 1.16
N PRO A 143 17.13 9.15 2.17
CA PRO A 143 17.23 9.88 3.43
C PRO A 143 17.67 11.33 3.26
N LYS A 144 18.53 11.62 2.28
CA LYS A 144 18.96 12.99 1.97
C LYS A 144 17.81 13.81 1.41
N LEU A 145 17.13 13.29 0.39
CA LEU A 145 15.94 13.94 -0.18
C LEU A 145 14.86 14.14 0.89
N ALA A 146 14.57 13.12 1.70
CA ALA A 146 13.59 13.21 2.77
C ALA A 146 13.91 14.35 3.77
N LYS A 147 15.19 14.52 4.12
CA LYS A 147 15.64 15.64 4.96
C LYS A 147 15.47 16.99 4.26
N GLU A 148 15.79 17.07 2.98
CA GLU A 148 15.67 18.30 2.17
C GLU A 148 14.23 18.78 2.07
N VAL A 149 13.28 17.86 1.88
CA VAL A 149 11.84 18.20 1.79
C VAL A 149 11.13 18.20 3.15
N GLY A 150 11.88 17.98 4.25
CA GLY A 150 11.30 17.97 5.60
C GLY A 150 10.38 16.78 5.88
N ALA A 151 10.54 15.65 5.18
CA ALA A 151 9.82 14.42 5.44
C ALA A 151 10.59 13.54 6.43
N PRO A 152 10.04 13.22 7.62
CA PRO A 152 10.77 12.47 8.64
C PRO A 152 10.91 10.99 8.33
N THR A 153 10.17 10.48 7.34
CA THR A 153 10.07 9.05 7.05
C THR A 153 10.05 8.77 5.55
N VAL A 154 10.81 7.78 5.13
CA VAL A 154 10.69 7.10 3.84
C VAL A 154 10.08 5.73 4.09
N LEU A 155 8.92 5.46 3.53
CA LEU A 155 8.24 4.18 3.61
C LEU A 155 8.55 3.37 2.35
N VAL A 156 9.18 2.22 2.50
CA VAL A 156 9.51 1.36 1.37
C VAL A 156 8.50 0.23 1.26
N THR A 157 8.06 -0.05 0.06
CA THR A 157 7.28 -1.24 -0.29
C THR A 157 7.90 -1.94 -1.49
N ASN A 158 7.54 -3.19 -1.73
CA ASN A 158 7.96 -3.90 -2.93
C ASN A 158 6.93 -3.76 -4.06
N LEU A 159 7.39 -3.96 -5.28
CA LEU A 159 6.57 -3.91 -6.48
C LEU A 159 5.58 -5.08 -6.51
N LEU A 160 4.32 -4.80 -6.84
CA LEU A 160 3.35 -5.79 -7.29
C LEU A 160 3.40 -5.85 -8.82
N ALA A 161 3.93 -6.95 -9.38
CA ALA A 161 4.14 -7.07 -10.81
C ALA A 161 2.85 -7.54 -11.51
N HIS A 162 2.27 -6.69 -12.35
CA HIS A 162 1.06 -6.98 -13.13
C HIS A 162 1.35 -7.58 -14.52
N SER A 163 2.62 -7.71 -14.89
CA SER A 163 3.07 -8.31 -16.14
C SER A 163 4.44 -8.97 -15.97
N GLU A 164 4.81 -9.81 -16.93
CA GLU A 164 6.14 -10.42 -16.96
C GLU A 164 7.27 -9.38 -17.07
N GLU A 165 7.03 -8.27 -17.79
CA GLU A 165 7.98 -7.17 -17.88
C GLU A 165 8.19 -6.52 -16.51
N MET A 166 7.11 -6.21 -15.79
CA MET A 166 7.19 -5.70 -14.43
C MET A 166 7.84 -6.70 -13.47
N PHE A 167 7.65 -7.99 -13.70
CA PHE A 167 8.26 -9.02 -12.85
C PHE A 167 9.79 -9.02 -12.93
N GLN A 168 10.37 -8.61 -14.05
CA GLN A 168 11.83 -8.42 -14.16
C GLN A 168 12.37 -7.34 -13.22
N GLU A 169 11.51 -6.42 -12.77
CA GLU A 169 11.84 -5.36 -11.81
C GLU A 169 11.71 -5.80 -10.34
N VAL A 170 11.15 -6.97 -10.08
CA VAL A 170 10.98 -7.51 -8.72
C VAL A 170 12.34 -7.85 -8.10
N LEU A 171 12.50 -7.49 -6.82
CA LEU A 171 13.73 -7.72 -6.04
C LEU A 171 13.54 -8.64 -4.83
N TYR A 172 12.29 -8.99 -4.49
CA TYR A 172 12.04 -9.98 -3.44
C TYR A 172 12.08 -11.40 -4.01
N ASP A 173 12.52 -12.32 -3.18
CA ASP A 173 12.59 -13.74 -3.50
C ASP A 173 11.58 -14.53 -2.64
N ILE A 174 11.03 -15.60 -3.21
CA ILE A 174 10.09 -16.47 -2.53
C ILE A 174 10.81 -17.76 -2.12
N PRO A 175 10.77 -18.17 -0.84
CA PRO A 175 11.61 -19.25 -0.32
C PRO A 175 11.45 -20.62 -0.99
N GLY A 176 10.31 -20.87 -1.67
CA GLY A 176 10.05 -22.15 -2.36
C GLY A 176 11.01 -22.43 -3.52
N ASN A 177 11.67 -21.41 -4.07
CA ASN A 177 12.59 -21.54 -5.22
C ASN A 177 14.08 -21.63 -4.85
N GLN A 178 14.43 -21.88 -3.59
CA GLN A 178 15.83 -21.99 -3.12
C GLN A 178 16.57 -23.22 -3.67
N ARG A 179 16.41 -23.58 -4.92
CA ARG A 179 17.22 -24.67 -5.51
C ARG A 179 18.71 -24.32 -5.73
N GLU A 180 19.10 -23.06 -5.60
CA GLU A 180 20.48 -22.61 -5.86
C GLU A 180 21.15 -21.86 -4.69
N MET A 181 20.51 -21.66 -3.55
CA MET A 181 21.15 -20.99 -2.42
C MET A 181 21.76 -22.00 -1.45
N GLY A 182 23.05 -22.19 -1.59
CA GLY A 182 23.86 -23.01 -0.65
C GLY A 182 23.60 -22.59 0.81
N ALA A 183 23.44 -23.59 1.66
CA ALA A 183 23.25 -23.46 3.09
C ALA A 183 24.25 -22.48 3.70
N GLY A 184 23.78 -21.40 4.33
CA GLY A 184 24.62 -20.62 5.22
C GLY A 184 24.40 -19.13 5.34
N VAL A 185 23.49 -18.51 4.64
CA VAL A 185 23.21 -17.09 4.86
C VAL A 185 21.70 -16.88 5.06
N MET A 186 21.30 -16.68 6.31
CA MET A 186 20.05 -16.02 6.63
C MET A 186 20.17 -14.54 6.22
N ALA A 187 20.19 -14.27 4.92
CA ALA A 187 19.83 -12.95 4.44
C ALA A 187 18.41 -12.69 4.91
N ALA A 188 18.10 -11.46 5.32
CA ALA A 188 16.72 -11.11 5.58
C ALA A 188 15.90 -11.61 4.38
N PRO A 189 14.89 -12.48 4.61
CA PRO A 189 14.23 -13.15 3.52
C PRO A 189 13.67 -12.11 2.55
N GLY A 190 13.88 -12.27 1.26
CA GLY A 190 13.30 -11.44 0.25
C GLY A 190 14.10 -10.25 -0.27
N TRP A 191 15.37 -10.15 0.06
CA TRP A 191 16.24 -9.10 -0.48
C TRP A 191 17.29 -9.68 -1.40
N ASP A 192 17.43 -9.08 -2.60
CA ASP A 192 18.56 -9.37 -3.45
C ASP A 192 19.87 -9.08 -2.67
N ARG A 193 20.78 -10.03 -2.63
CA ARG A 193 22.10 -9.88 -1.98
C ARG A 193 22.86 -8.65 -2.45
N ALA A 194 22.62 -8.19 -3.68
CA ALA A 194 23.23 -7.00 -4.23
C ALA A 194 22.79 -5.73 -3.51
N ILE A 195 21.51 -5.65 -3.04
CA ILE A 195 21.03 -4.52 -2.24
C ILE A 195 21.67 -4.58 -0.85
N ALA A 196 21.71 -5.77 -0.24
CA ALA A 196 22.30 -5.95 1.08
C ALA A 196 23.83 -5.72 1.09
N GLN A 197 24.52 -5.96 -0.03
CA GLN A 197 25.99 -5.88 -0.07
C GLN A 197 26.54 -4.54 -0.57
N HIS A 198 25.80 -3.78 -1.37
CA HIS A 198 26.36 -2.62 -2.07
C HIS A 198 25.68 -1.27 -1.81
N SER A 199 24.50 -1.24 -1.21
CA SER A 199 23.70 -0.03 -1.17
C SER A 199 23.36 0.47 0.24
N LEU A 200 23.53 -0.37 1.27
CA LEU A 200 23.15 -0.03 2.64
C LEU A 200 24.40 0.02 3.54
N PRO A 201 24.54 1.04 4.39
CA PRO A 201 25.61 1.03 5.38
C PRO A 201 25.41 -0.16 6.31
N ASP A 202 26.51 -0.73 6.70
CA ASP A 202 26.77 -1.88 7.53
C ASP A 202 25.55 -2.60 8.16
N PRO A 203 25.24 -3.86 7.77
CA PRO A 203 24.12 -4.64 8.29
C PRO A 203 24.17 -4.92 9.80
N VAL A 204 25.23 -4.52 10.48
CA VAL A 204 25.41 -4.70 11.93
C VAL A 204 24.41 -3.89 12.76
N VAL A 205 23.74 -2.89 12.16
CA VAL A 205 22.80 -2.04 12.88
C VAL A 205 21.40 -2.19 12.26
N TRP A 206 20.83 -3.37 12.35
CA TRP A 206 19.39 -3.54 12.23
C TRP A 206 18.75 -3.19 13.58
N PRO A 207 18.30 -1.95 13.79
CA PRO A 207 17.70 -1.60 15.06
C PRO A 207 16.33 -2.24 15.20
N ALA A 208 15.93 -2.30 16.44
CA ALA A 208 14.73 -2.90 16.94
C ALA A 208 13.54 -2.85 15.97
N VAL A 209 12.94 -4.02 15.81
CA VAL A 209 11.73 -4.27 15.05
C VAL A 209 10.59 -3.47 15.66
N GLU A 210 10.11 -2.45 15.00
CA GLU A 210 8.79 -1.90 15.26
C GLU A 210 7.79 -2.63 14.36
N GLN A 211 6.99 -3.46 14.99
CA GLN A 211 5.83 -4.18 14.45
C GLN A 211 5.97 -4.71 13.00
N ASP A 212 5.78 -3.87 11.97
CA ASP A 212 5.71 -4.27 10.57
C ASP A 212 6.88 -3.79 9.70
N TYR A 213 7.82 -3.05 10.27
CA TYR A 213 8.94 -2.45 9.55
C TYR A 213 10.26 -2.69 10.26
N VAL A 214 11.31 -2.81 9.45
CA VAL A 214 12.68 -2.72 9.92
C VAL A 214 13.15 -1.28 9.71
N MET A 215 13.53 -0.62 10.78
CA MET A 215 13.98 0.78 10.73
C MET A 215 15.44 0.88 10.32
N TRP A 216 15.71 1.78 9.40
CA TRP A 216 17.05 2.17 9.02
C TRP A 216 17.13 3.70 8.95
N GLY A 217 17.48 4.32 10.09
CA GLY A 217 17.35 5.77 10.23
C GLY A 217 15.94 6.25 9.96
N SER A 218 15.76 7.08 8.93
CA SER A 218 14.44 7.55 8.46
C SER A 218 13.74 6.59 7.49
N VAL A 219 14.40 5.52 7.05
CA VAL A 219 13.84 4.55 6.10
C VAL A 219 13.17 3.41 6.85
N ARG A 220 11.93 3.13 6.51
CA ARG A 220 11.14 2.00 7.01
C ARG A 220 11.02 0.94 5.93
N MET A 221 11.66 -0.20 6.15
CA MET A 221 11.68 -1.32 5.22
C MET A 221 10.57 -2.32 5.55
N PRO A 222 9.92 -2.95 4.56
CA PRO A 222 8.90 -3.95 4.83
C PRO A 222 9.49 -5.13 5.60
N ARG A 223 8.77 -5.56 6.63
CA ARG A 223 9.07 -6.81 7.33
C ARG A 223 8.30 -7.93 6.67
N MET A 224 9.02 -8.93 6.18
CA MET A 224 8.40 -10.11 5.60
C MET A 224 8.02 -11.12 6.67
N TYR A 225 6.89 -11.79 6.47
CA TYR A 225 6.36 -12.81 7.36
C TYR A 225 6.23 -14.14 6.64
N TRP A 226 6.65 -15.20 7.30
CA TRP A 226 6.63 -16.55 6.77
C TRP A 226 5.85 -17.51 7.66
N GLY A 227 5.31 -18.57 7.06
CA GLY A 227 4.60 -19.61 7.79
C GLY A 227 3.45 -19.05 8.63
N SER A 228 3.39 -19.38 9.90
CA SER A 228 2.34 -18.96 10.84
C SER A 228 2.48 -17.52 11.34
N SER A 229 3.55 -16.80 11.00
CA SER A 229 3.75 -15.41 11.42
C SER A 229 3.06 -14.40 10.49
N ARG A 230 2.45 -14.87 9.42
CA ARG A 230 1.71 -14.03 8.46
C ARG A 230 0.57 -13.27 9.12
N ARG A 231 0.38 -12.03 8.71
CA ARG A 231 -0.72 -11.18 9.20
C ARG A 231 -1.19 -10.21 8.13
N CYS A 232 -2.47 -9.96 8.09
CA CYS A 232 -3.08 -9.02 7.17
C CYS A 232 -3.48 -7.74 7.92
N ASN A 233 -2.84 -6.61 7.63
CA ASN A 233 -3.16 -5.36 8.28
C ASN A 233 -4.60 -4.92 8.01
N PHE A 234 -5.12 -5.08 6.79
CA PHE A 234 -6.52 -4.76 6.50
C PHE A 234 -7.50 -5.42 7.47
N ILE A 235 -7.28 -6.71 7.76
CA ILE A 235 -8.17 -7.46 8.62
C ILE A 235 -7.86 -7.26 10.12
N ASN A 236 -6.59 -7.07 10.47
CA ASN A 236 -6.19 -6.84 11.86
C ASN A 236 -6.60 -5.46 12.36
N ASP A 237 -6.61 -4.47 11.46
CA ASP A 237 -7.02 -3.10 11.77
C ASP A 237 -8.53 -2.87 11.49
N ASP A 238 -9.30 -3.96 11.26
CA ASP A 238 -10.73 -3.93 10.97
C ASP A 238 -11.10 -2.98 9.81
N ALA A 239 -10.26 -2.94 8.76
CA ALA A 239 -10.46 -2.08 7.62
C ALA A 239 -11.42 -2.68 6.58
N ALA A 240 -12.09 -1.81 5.85
CA ALA A 240 -12.82 -2.13 4.62
C ALA A 240 -12.40 -1.16 3.51
N VAL A 241 -12.45 -1.62 2.28
CA VAL A 241 -12.17 -0.80 1.10
C VAL A 241 -13.47 -0.53 0.35
N ILE A 242 -13.73 0.73 0.05
CA ILE A 242 -14.92 1.15 -0.69
C ILE A 242 -14.45 1.79 -2.00
N ARG A 243 -14.91 1.22 -3.11
CA ARG A 243 -14.59 1.69 -4.46
C ARG A 243 -15.36 2.95 -4.81
N TRP A 244 -14.93 3.62 -5.87
CA TRP A 244 -15.61 4.79 -6.42
C TRP A 244 -17.08 4.52 -6.82
N ASP A 245 -17.42 3.28 -7.20
CA ASP A 245 -18.78 2.85 -7.54
C ASP A 245 -19.62 2.40 -6.33
N GLY A 246 -19.09 2.53 -5.12
CA GLY A 246 -19.73 2.12 -3.86
C GLY A 246 -19.57 0.65 -3.50
N SER A 247 -18.91 -0.14 -4.32
CA SER A 247 -18.66 -1.56 -4.02
C SER A 247 -17.69 -1.70 -2.85
N VAL A 248 -17.96 -2.66 -1.96
CA VAL A 248 -17.18 -2.92 -0.74
C VAL A 248 -16.35 -4.18 -0.90
N SER A 249 -15.05 -4.05 -0.64
CA SER A 249 -14.07 -5.15 -0.65
C SER A 249 -13.32 -5.23 0.68
N PRO A 250 -12.80 -6.39 1.09
CA PRO A 250 -12.07 -6.51 2.36
C PRO A 250 -10.67 -5.89 2.35
N CYS A 251 -10.07 -5.69 1.17
CA CYS A 251 -8.71 -5.15 1.02
C CYS A 251 -8.45 -4.67 -0.40
N TYR A 252 -7.34 -3.96 -0.61
CA TYR A 252 -6.92 -3.53 -1.95
C TYR A 252 -6.64 -4.69 -2.90
N GLY A 253 -6.04 -5.78 -2.40
CA GLY A 253 -5.71 -6.94 -3.22
C GLY A 253 -6.91 -7.68 -3.81
N LEU A 254 -8.11 -7.48 -3.27
CA LEU A 254 -9.36 -8.11 -3.74
C LEU A 254 -10.39 -7.10 -4.27
N MET A 255 -9.99 -5.85 -4.44
CA MET A 255 -10.86 -4.76 -4.83
C MET A 255 -11.22 -4.78 -6.33
N TYR A 256 -10.29 -5.27 -7.16
CA TYR A 256 -10.47 -5.43 -8.62
C TYR A 256 -10.01 -6.80 -9.08
N SER A 257 -10.44 -7.20 -10.27
CA SER A 257 -9.85 -8.34 -10.97
C SER A 257 -8.63 -7.85 -11.76
N TYR A 258 -7.52 -8.55 -11.64
CA TYR A 258 -6.28 -8.22 -12.35
C TYR A 258 -5.35 -9.43 -12.44
N PRO A 259 -4.52 -9.51 -13.50
CA PRO A 259 -3.41 -10.43 -13.54
C PRO A 259 -2.25 -9.91 -12.69
N TYR A 260 -1.48 -10.80 -12.09
CA TYR A 260 -0.16 -10.49 -11.58
C TYR A 260 0.78 -11.69 -11.68
N VAL A 261 2.06 -11.41 -11.67
CA VAL A 261 3.10 -12.43 -11.77
C VAL A 261 3.71 -12.67 -10.39
N LEU A 262 3.67 -13.92 -9.96
CA LEU A 262 4.25 -14.36 -8.70
C LEU A 262 5.12 -15.57 -8.93
N ASP A 263 6.40 -15.48 -8.64
CA ASP A 263 7.32 -16.60 -8.74
C ASP A 263 7.32 -17.28 -10.13
N ASN A 264 7.47 -16.47 -11.20
CA ASN A 264 7.38 -16.89 -12.61
C ASN A 264 6.05 -17.54 -13.02
N ARG A 265 4.99 -17.33 -12.26
CA ARG A 265 3.64 -17.81 -12.58
C ARG A 265 2.70 -16.65 -12.79
N ASN A 266 1.92 -16.75 -13.86
CA ASN A 266 0.80 -15.84 -14.08
C ASN A 266 -0.36 -16.24 -13.17
N LYS A 267 -0.89 -15.28 -12.46
CA LYS A 267 -2.04 -15.45 -11.57
C LYS A 267 -3.13 -14.46 -11.91
N GLU A 268 -4.37 -14.94 -11.92
CA GLU A 268 -5.56 -14.12 -12.06
C GLU A 268 -6.21 -13.92 -10.68
N VAL A 269 -6.26 -12.67 -10.23
CA VAL A 269 -7.04 -12.30 -9.05
C VAL A 269 -8.43 -11.88 -9.49
N SER A 270 -9.45 -12.52 -8.93
CA SER A 270 -10.84 -12.09 -9.10
C SER A 270 -11.24 -11.13 -7.97
N ALA A 271 -11.94 -10.05 -8.33
CA ALA A 271 -12.49 -9.14 -7.33
C ALA A 271 -13.43 -9.87 -6.37
N TYR A 272 -13.30 -9.60 -5.07
CA TYR A 272 -14.21 -10.10 -4.05
C TYR A 272 -14.99 -8.95 -3.45
N LEU A 273 -16.21 -8.78 -3.96
CA LEU A 273 -17.11 -7.69 -3.58
C LEU A 273 -18.22 -8.24 -2.68
N LEU A 274 -18.38 -7.63 -1.53
CA LEU A 274 -19.27 -8.07 -0.45
C LEU A 274 -20.63 -7.38 -0.47
N GLY A 275 -20.76 -6.33 -1.26
CA GLY A 275 -21.97 -5.54 -1.43
C GLY A 275 -21.68 -4.16 -1.99
N ASN A 276 -22.71 -3.30 -2.04
CA ASN A 276 -22.58 -1.93 -2.54
C ASN A 276 -23.37 -0.97 -1.65
N ILE A 277 -22.70 0.08 -1.16
CA ILE A 277 -23.30 1.08 -0.26
C ILE A 277 -24.43 1.90 -0.89
N GLY A 278 -24.52 1.89 -2.21
CA GLY A 278 -25.63 2.49 -2.94
C GLY A 278 -26.95 1.74 -2.76
N SER A 279 -26.93 0.43 -2.52
CA SER A 279 -28.11 -0.43 -2.39
C SER A 279 -28.37 -0.97 -0.98
N GLU A 280 -27.35 -1.08 -0.15
CA GLU A 280 -27.46 -1.61 1.22
C GLU A 280 -26.58 -0.83 2.19
N SER A 281 -26.78 -0.98 3.50
CA SER A 281 -25.96 -0.25 4.46
C SER A 281 -24.57 -0.87 4.61
N LEU A 282 -23.53 -0.04 4.84
CA LEU A 282 -22.19 -0.53 5.12
C LEU A 282 -22.17 -1.42 6.38
N TYR A 283 -23.04 -1.13 7.35
CA TYR A 283 -23.18 -1.95 8.57
C TYR A 283 -23.70 -3.36 8.26
N ASP A 284 -24.69 -3.48 7.36
CA ASP A 284 -25.21 -4.78 6.96
C ASP A 284 -24.17 -5.55 6.15
N ILE A 285 -23.48 -4.87 5.21
CA ILE A 285 -22.38 -5.48 4.44
C ILE A 285 -21.30 -6.01 5.39
N TRP A 286 -20.87 -5.21 6.37
CA TRP A 286 -19.84 -5.58 7.35
C TRP A 286 -20.20 -6.81 8.16
N ASN A 287 -21.49 -6.99 8.46
CA ASN A 287 -22.00 -8.09 9.27
C ASN A 287 -22.51 -9.29 8.45
N LYS A 288 -22.37 -9.29 7.14
CA LYS A 288 -22.70 -10.45 6.32
C LYS A 288 -21.95 -11.70 6.80
N PRO A 289 -22.61 -12.88 6.87
CA PRO A 289 -21.97 -14.11 7.32
C PRO A 289 -20.70 -14.48 6.56
N GLU A 290 -20.69 -14.26 5.24
CA GLU A 290 -19.55 -14.49 4.37
C GLU A 290 -18.37 -13.56 4.71
N TYR A 291 -18.65 -12.26 5.02
CA TYR A 291 -17.60 -11.32 5.39
C TYR A 291 -17.04 -11.62 6.78
N VAL A 292 -17.90 -11.94 7.75
CA VAL A 292 -17.48 -12.36 9.09
C VAL A 292 -16.61 -13.61 9.01
N LYS A 293 -17.01 -14.62 8.23
CA LYS A 293 -16.22 -15.84 8.01
C LYS A 293 -14.87 -15.52 7.36
N PHE A 294 -14.85 -14.65 6.35
CA PHE A 294 -13.62 -14.23 5.70
C PHE A 294 -12.66 -13.57 6.70
N ARG A 295 -13.12 -12.55 7.45
CA ARG A 295 -12.30 -11.88 8.47
C ARG A 295 -11.77 -12.87 9.53
N TYR A 296 -12.61 -13.76 10.02
CA TYR A 296 -12.19 -14.78 10.97
C TYR A 296 -11.09 -15.68 10.39
N ARG A 297 -11.27 -16.16 9.16
CA ARG A 297 -10.31 -17.02 8.47
C ARG A 297 -8.95 -16.33 8.28
N VAL A 298 -8.96 -15.07 7.83
CA VAL A 298 -7.73 -14.30 7.61
C VAL A 298 -7.05 -13.95 8.93
N ARG A 299 -7.81 -13.54 9.95
CA ARG A 299 -7.27 -13.17 11.27
C ARG A 299 -6.57 -14.35 11.94
N ASN A 300 -7.10 -15.56 11.79
CA ASN A 300 -6.50 -16.77 12.31
C ASN A 300 -5.53 -17.42 11.32
N TYR A 301 -5.35 -16.84 10.17
CA TYR A 301 -4.57 -17.31 9.03
C TYR A 301 -4.85 -18.78 8.67
N ASN A 302 -6.11 -19.13 8.55
CA ASN A 302 -6.56 -20.49 8.23
C ASN A 302 -6.52 -20.75 6.71
N PHE A 303 -5.29 -20.74 6.17
CA PHE A 303 -4.93 -20.97 4.78
C PHE A 303 -3.71 -21.89 4.68
N PRO A 304 -3.55 -22.63 3.57
CA PRO A 304 -2.31 -23.36 3.31
C PRO A 304 -1.12 -22.40 3.18
N SER A 305 0.09 -22.90 3.37
CA SER A 305 1.32 -22.13 3.21
C SER A 305 1.84 -22.26 1.78
N CYS A 306 1.15 -21.63 0.81
CA CYS A 306 1.51 -21.76 -0.60
C CYS A 306 2.93 -21.27 -0.90
N MET A 307 3.37 -20.21 -0.25
CA MET A 307 4.73 -19.65 -0.44
C MET A 307 5.85 -20.60 0.00
N ASP A 308 5.58 -21.45 1.00
CA ASP A 308 6.55 -22.44 1.55
C ASP A 308 6.28 -23.85 1.03
N CYS A 309 5.32 -24.00 0.13
CA CYS A 309 4.90 -25.32 -0.35
C CYS A 309 5.90 -25.92 -1.34
N SER A 310 6.33 -27.16 -1.09
CA SER A 310 7.28 -27.85 -1.95
C SER A 310 6.77 -28.15 -3.35
N THR A 311 5.45 -28.14 -3.55
CA THR A 311 4.78 -28.37 -4.85
C THR A 311 4.31 -27.07 -5.51
N ASN A 312 4.67 -25.92 -4.95
CA ASN A 312 4.21 -24.60 -5.37
C ASN A 312 4.39 -24.35 -6.88
N SER A 313 5.55 -24.71 -7.45
CA SER A 313 5.87 -24.47 -8.87
C SER A 313 5.02 -25.26 -9.88
N ASN A 314 4.25 -26.26 -9.43
CA ASN A 314 3.43 -27.12 -10.27
C ASN A 314 2.01 -27.24 -9.72
N CYS A 315 1.53 -26.24 -8.99
CA CYS A 315 0.23 -26.25 -8.34
C CYS A 315 -0.79 -25.42 -9.11
N ASP A 316 -1.78 -26.06 -9.73
CA ASP A 316 -2.82 -25.40 -10.53
C ASP A 316 -3.69 -24.44 -9.70
N TYR A 317 -3.90 -24.75 -8.40
CA TYR A 317 -4.66 -23.87 -7.49
C TYR A 317 -4.07 -22.47 -7.33
N THR A 318 -2.78 -22.30 -7.58
CA THR A 318 -2.12 -20.99 -7.41
C THR A 318 -2.32 -20.05 -8.60
N GLU A 319 -2.95 -20.50 -9.68
CA GLU A 319 -3.27 -19.66 -10.85
C GLU A 319 -4.49 -18.76 -10.60
N GLU A 320 -5.37 -19.17 -9.68
CA GLU A 320 -6.60 -18.45 -9.33
C GLU A 320 -6.63 -18.02 -7.85
N ASN A 321 -7.76 -17.45 -7.44
CA ASN A 321 -8.02 -17.05 -6.06
C ASN A 321 -8.52 -18.20 -5.16
N GLU A 322 -8.27 -19.44 -5.53
CA GLU A 322 -8.62 -20.61 -4.73
C GLU A 322 -7.36 -21.30 -4.20
N ASP A 323 -7.47 -22.05 -3.11
CA ASP A 323 -6.38 -22.86 -2.58
C ASP A 323 -6.80 -24.32 -2.40
N CYS A 324 -5.83 -25.20 -2.17
CA CYS A 324 -6.05 -26.64 -2.02
C CYS A 324 -6.88 -27.03 -0.80
N TRP A 325 -7.24 -26.11 0.09
CA TRP A 325 -8.18 -26.31 1.19
C TRP A 325 -9.61 -25.87 0.81
N GLY A 326 -9.81 -25.40 -0.44
CA GLY A 326 -11.10 -24.92 -0.95
C GLY A 326 -11.47 -23.52 -0.44
N ASN A 327 -10.50 -22.71 -0.06
CA ASN A 327 -10.77 -21.32 0.27
C ASN A 327 -10.85 -20.47 -1.01
N ALA A 328 -11.96 -19.78 -1.21
CA ALA A 328 -12.19 -18.80 -2.26
C ALA A 328 -12.87 -17.54 -1.65
N PRO A 329 -12.27 -16.35 -1.69
CA PRO A 329 -10.89 -16.11 -2.12
C PRO A 329 -9.86 -16.64 -1.11
N SER A 330 -8.69 -17.02 -1.62
CA SER A 330 -7.56 -17.44 -0.82
C SER A 330 -6.59 -16.27 -0.56
N CYS A 331 -6.03 -16.23 0.66
CA CYS A 331 -4.91 -15.36 1.02
C CYS A 331 -3.60 -16.16 1.22
N ALA A 332 -3.55 -17.40 0.76
CA ALA A 332 -2.46 -18.34 1.02
C ALA A 332 -1.09 -17.88 0.47
N ASP A 333 -1.08 -17.17 -0.65
CA ASP A 333 0.10 -16.57 -1.29
C ASP A 333 0.02 -15.05 -1.43
N CYS A 334 -0.83 -14.42 -0.64
CA CYS A 334 -1.05 -12.97 -0.69
C CYS A 334 0.20 -12.18 -0.23
N LEU A 335 0.73 -11.32 -1.11
CA LEU A 335 1.92 -10.52 -0.84
C LEU A 335 1.75 -9.52 0.31
N TRP A 336 0.54 -9.02 0.53
CA TRP A 336 0.23 -8.14 1.68
C TRP A 336 0.30 -8.90 3.00
N SER A 337 -0.26 -10.11 3.06
CA SER A 337 -0.22 -10.92 4.27
C SER A 337 1.17 -11.43 4.60
N GLN A 338 2.04 -11.53 3.59
CA GLN A 338 3.46 -11.83 3.74
C GLN A 338 4.28 -10.61 4.15
N GLY A 339 3.71 -9.41 4.12
CA GLY A 339 4.42 -8.17 4.36
C GLY A 339 5.38 -7.76 3.23
N ILE A 340 5.33 -8.43 2.09
CA ILE A 340 6.15 -8.13 0.91
C ILE A 340 5.69 -6.82 0.29
N VAL A 341 4.39 -6.70 0.02
CA VAL A 341 3.76 -5.44 -0.40
C VAL A 341 3.11 -4.78 0.81
N ARG A 342 3.30 -3.48 0.95
CA ARG A 342 2.71 -2.66 2.01
C ARG A 342 1.94 -1.50 1.40
N CYS A 343 0.82 -1.19 2.02
CA CYS A 343 0.09 0.06 1.82
C CYS A 343 0.11 0.84 3.13
N PRO A 344 0.14 2.15 3.08
CA PRO A 344 0.10 3.02 4.26
C PRO A 344 -1.14 2.80 5.11
#